data_3d3b283168c95eee49ac3788abbc87d9
#
_entry.id   3d3b283168c95eee49ac3788abbc87d9
#
_cell.length_a   1.000
_cell.length_b   1.000
_cell.length_c   1.000
_cell.angle_alpha   90.00
_cell.angle_beta   90.00
_cell.angle_gamma   90.00
#
_symmetry.space_group_name_H-M   'P 1'
#
loop_
_entity.id
_entity.type
_entity.pdbx_description
1 polymer ?
#
loop_
_entity_poly.entity_id
_entity_poly.type
_entity_poly.pdbx_seq_one_letter_code
_entity_poly.pdbx_strand_id
1 'polypeptide(L)'
;MTDKIQTAYEASKNIYDDVLTQGNLFSRLYIRLFWSGTDDRKIARRALSYIPGDFSGTLLDVPVGTAVFTERKWARLKNARITCLDYSIDMLAQAEKRLRGYSHIQCVQGDVGKLQMAGEAFDLVVSMNGFHAFPDKQKAFGETWRVLKPGGTFIACFYIWGSPDGRTGW
;
A
#
# COMPACT_ATOMS: atom_id res chain seq x y z
N MET A 1 -12.50 11.73 -17.94
CA MET A 1 -12.48 10.66 -16.89
C MET A 1 -11.25 10.75 -15.99
N THR A 2 -10.15 11.34 -16.47
CA THR A 2 -8.88 11.59 -15.75
C THR A 2 -9.02 12.59 -14.60
N ASP A 3 -9.92 13.54 -14.72
CA ASP A 3 -10.11 14.69 -13.81
C ASP A 3 -10.62 14.28 -12.41
N LYS A 4 -11.50 13.27 -12.33
CA LYS A 4 -12.07 12.82 -11.05
C LYS A 4 -11.09 12.05 -10.17
N ILE A 5 -10.13 11.39 -10.80
CA ILE A 5 -9.06 10.65 -10.09
C ILE A 5 -8.08 11.65 -9.49
N GLN A 6 -7.71 12.64 -10.27
CA GLN A 6 -6.80 13.71 -9.86
C GLN A 6 -7.40 14.56 -8.73
N THR A 7 -8.68 14.93 -8.84
CA THR A 7 -9.39 15.70 -7.80
C THR A 7 -9.57 14.92 -6.49
N ALA A 8 -9.87 13.62 -6.56
CA ALA A 8 -9.97 12.78 -5.36
C ALA A 8 -8.59 12.56 -4.71
N TYR A 9 -7.53 12.45 -5.52
CA TYR A 9 -6.15 12.34 -5.04
C TYR A 9 -5.65 13.65 -4.45
N GLU A 10 -5.95 14.79 -5.07
CA GLU A 10 -5.57 16.12 -4.56
C GLU A 10 -6.31 16.49 -3.26
N ALA A 11 -7.58 16.11 -3.14
CA ALA A 11 -8.33 16.29 -1.89
C ALA A 11 -7.79 15.41 -0.76
N SER A 12 -7.38 14.18 -1.06
CA SER A 12 -6.74 13.30 -0.07
C SER A 12 -5.28 13.70 0.21
N LYS A 13 -4.55 14.25 -0.78
CA LYS A 13 -3.17 14.72 -0.65
C LYS A 13 -3.05 15.83 0.38
N ASN A 14 -3.92 16.85 0.34
CA ASN A 14 -3.90 17.95 1.30
C ASN A 14 -4.17 17.49 2.74
N ILE A 15 -5.01 16.46 2.92
CA ILE A 15 -5.28 15.85 4.22
C ILE A 15 -4.12 14.95 4.66
N TYR A 16 -3.52 14.17 3.75
CA TYR A 16 -2.39 13.28 4.06
C TYR A 16 -1.09 14.04 4.33
N ASP A 17 -0.80 15.09 3.56
CA ASP A 17 0.42 15.90 3.75
C ASP A 17 0.37 16.67 5.06
N ASP A 18 -0.76 17.25 5.45
CA ASP A 18 -0.95 17.91 6.75
C ASP A 18 -0.87 16.94 7.93
N VAL A 19 -1.36 15.74 7.75
CA VAL A 19 -1.37 14.68 8.78
C VAL A 19 0.01 14.04 8.97
N LEU A 20 0.81 13.91 7.91
CA LEU A 20 2.12 13.25 7.94
C LEU A 20 3.29 14.20 8.17
N THR A 21 3.19 15.47 7.73
CA THR A 21 4.32 16.41 7.80
C THR A 21 4.28 17.34 8.99
N GLN A 22 3.13 17.68 9.51
CA GLN A 22 3.03 18.71 10.56
C GLN A 22 2.74 18.14 11.93
N GLY A 23 3.11 17.01 12.37
CA GLY A 23 3.12 16.52 13.77
C GLY A 23 2.17 17.24 14.77
N ASN A 24 1.18 17.97 14.26
CA ASN A 24 0.36 18.92 14.97
C ASN A 24 -0.65 18.18 15.85
N LEU A 25 -0.85 18.66 17.05
CA LEU A 25 -1.83 18.10 18.01
C LEU A 25 -3.24 17.98 17.40
N PHE A 26 -3.58 18.85 16.46
CA PHE A 26 -4.84 18.86 15.71
C PHE A 26 -4.98 17.67 14.75
N SER A 27 -3.94 17.32 14.00
CA SER A 27 -3.98 16.16 13.10
C SER A 27 -4.02 14.85 13.87
N ARG A 28 -3.34 14.78 15.02
CA ARG A 28 -3.42 13.62 15.94
C ARG A 28 -4.80 13.49 16.57
N LEU A 29 -5.46 14.63 16.90
CA LEU A 29 -6.81 14.65 17.44
C LEU A 29 -7.85 14.30 16.36
N TYR A 30 -7.67 14.78 15.13
CA TYR A 30 -8.51 14.47 13.98
C TYR A 30 -8.44 12.97 13.62
N ILE A 31 -7.25 12.40 13.55
CA ILE A 31 -7.06 10.95 13.37
C ILE A 31 -7.73 10.18 14.51
N ARG A 32 -7.57 10.62 15.76
CA ARG A 32 -8.14 9.94 16.92
C ARG A 32 -9.68 10.03 16.96
N LEU A 33 -10.28 11.13 16.50
CA LEU A 33 -11.72 11.34 16.48
C LEU A 33 -12.43 10.67 15.29
N PHE A 34 -11.80 10.68 14.11
CA PHE A 34 -12.42 10.15 12.89
C PHE A 34 -12.06 8.68 12.59
N TRP A 35 -10.90 8.22 13.02
CA TRP A 35 -10.43 6.85 12.80
C TRP A 35 -10.59 5.96 14.04
N SER A 36 -11.42 6.37 15.00
CA SER A 36 -11.89 5.64 16.18
C SER A 36 -10.89 4.68 16.84
N GLY A 37 -9.62 5.13 17.00
CA GLY A 37 -8.63 4.36 17.76
C GLY A 37 -7.99 3.18 17.04
N THR A 38 -8.19 3.04 15.73
CA THR A 38 -7.55 1.98 14.94
C THR A 38 -6.05 2.26 14.83
N ASP A 39 -5.22 1.37 15.35
CA ASP A 39 -3.77 1.45 15.22
C ASP A 39 -3.33 0.80 13.91
N ASP A 40 -3.32 1.58 12.82
CA ASP A 40 -2.90 1.14 11.49
C ASP A 40 -1.53 0.49 11.49
N ARG A 41 -0.62 0.95 12.37
CA ARG A 41 0.71 0.35 12.52
C ARG A 41 0.65 -1.04 13.10
N LYS A 42 -0.30 -1.29 14.01
CA LYS A 42 -0.50 -2.62 14.60
C LYS A 42 -1.10 -3.56 13.56
N ILE A 43 -2.08 -3.10 12.79
CA ILE A 43 -2.70 -3.86 11.71
C ILE A 43 -1.67 -4.20 10.63
N ALA A 44 -0.93 -3.20 10.14
CA ALA A 44 0.11 -3.42 9.14
C ALA A 44 1.18 -4.41 9.65
N ARG A 45 1.64 -4.27 10.90
CA ARG A 45 2.58 -5.22 11.49
C ARG A 45 2.02 -6.64 11.54
N ARG A 46 0.74 -6.78 11.87
CA ARG A 46 0.06 -8.08 11.87
C ARG A 46 -0.03 -8.67 10.48
N ALA A 47 -0.48 -7.91 9.49
CA ALA A 47 -0.53 -8.35 8.10
C ALA A 47 0.86 -8.77 7.58
N LEU A 48 1.87 -7.94 7.83
CA LEU A 48 3.25 -8.22 7.41
C LEU A 48 3.91 -9.38 8.20
N SER A 49 3.36 -9.78 9.34
CA SER A 49 3.88 -10.93 10.09
C SER A 49 3.59 -12.28 9.43
N TYR A 50 2.61 -12.33 8.52
CA TYR A 50 2.36 -13.52 7.70
C TYR A 50 3.44 -13.79 6.64
N ILE A 51 4.31 -12.79 6.36
CA ILE A 51 5.43 -12.98 5.44
C ILE A 51 6.60 -13.58 6.22
N PRO A 52 7.11 -14.76 5.84
CA PRO A 52 8.29 -15.35 6.48
C PRO A 52 9.48 -14.38 6.52
N GLY A 53 10.31 -14.49 7.56
CA GLY A 53 11.49 -13.63 7.69
C GLY A 53 12.59 -13.94 6.68
N ASP A 54 12.60 -15.16 6.18
CA ASP A 54 13.51 -15.69 5.17
C ASP A 54 12.90 -15.76 3.76
N PHE A 55 11.76 -15.08 3.54
CA PHE A 55 11.13 -15.03 2.22
C PHE A 55 12.14 -14.65 1.14
N SER A 56 12.22 -15.49 0.13
CA SER A 56 13.10 -15.32 -1.03
C SER A 56 12.28 -15.52 -2.31
N GLY A 57 11.99 -14.45 -3.01
CA GLY A 57 11.14 -14.51 -4.21
C GLY A 57 10.90 -13.13 -4.75
N THR A 58 9.93 -13.02 -5.62
CA THR A 58 9.48 -11.74 -6.18
C THR A 58 8.28 -11.21 -5.41
N LEU A 59 8.34 -9.96 -5.00
CA LEU A 59 7.29 -9.29 -4.22
C LEU A 59 6.88 -7.99 -4.90
N LEU A 60 5.58 -7.75 -5.00
CA LEU A 60 4.99 -6.47 -5.38
C LEU A 60 4.30 -5.83 -4.17
N ASP A 61 4.68 -4.59 -3.84
CA ASP A 61 4.02 -3.73 -2.86
C ASP A 61 3.23 -2.65 -3.62
N VAL A 62 1.88 -2.69 -3.55
CA VAL A 62 1.01 -1.80 -4.36
C VAL A 62 -0.30 -1.44 -3.66
N PRO A 63 -0.60 -0.15 -3.47
CA PRO A 63 0.31 0.99 -3.61
C PRO A 63 1.28 1.04 -2.43
N VAL A 64 2.51 1.39 -2.71
CA VAL A 64 3.54 1.48 -1.65
C VAL A 64 3.34 2.72 -0.77
N GLY A 65 2.65 3.75 -1.28
CA GLY A 65 2.55 5.03 -0.61
C GLY A 65 3.94 5.60 -0.32
N THR A 66 4.15 6.03 0.92
CA THR A 66 5.47 6.49 1.39
C THR A 66 6.35 5.37 1.95
N ALA A 67 5.96 4.11 1.82
CA ALA A 67 6.61 2.93 2.41
C ALA A 67 6.68 2.94 3.97
N VAL A 68 5.91 3.78 4.64
CA VAL A 68 5.96 3.97 6.11
C VAL A 68 5.62 2.69 6.89
N PHE A 69 4.80 1.82 6.33
CA PHE A 69 4.41 0.55 6.95
C PHE A 69 5.36 -0.59 6.61
N THR A 70 5.97 -0.56 5.42
CA THR A 70 6.61 -1.71 4.81
C THR A 70 8.14 -1.66 4.86
N GLU A 71 8.74 -0.46 4.95
CA GLU A 71 10.20 -0.24 4.95
C GLU A 71 10.96 -1.23 5.85
N ARG A 72 10.59 -1.32 7.13
CA ARG A 72 11.32 -2.16 8.09
C ARG A 72 11.27 -3.65 7.76
N LYS A 73 10.19 -4.10 7.13
CA LYS A 73 10.04 -5.48 6.70
C LYS A 73 10.85 -5.70 5.42
N TRP A 74 10.72 -4.82 4.44
CA TRP A 74 11.43 -4.91 3.16
C TRP A 74 12.95 -4.88 3.34
N ALA A 75 13.45 -3.99 4.19
CA ALA A 75 14.88 -3.89 4.50
C ALA A 75 15.51 -5.21 5.01
N ARG A 76 14.71 -6.07 5.62
CA ARG A 76 15.16 -7.36 6.17
C ARG A 76 15.10 -8.52 5.16
N LEU A 77 14.28 -8.42 4.14
CA LEU A 77 14.07 -9.48 3.13
C LEU A 77 15.13 -9.41 2.03
N LYS A 78 16.40 -9.48 2.40
CA LYS A 78 17.54 -9.26 1.51
C LYS A 78 17.63 -10.26 0.33
N ASN A 79 17.00 -11.42 0.45
CA ASN A 79 16.97 -12.45 -0.59
C ASN A 79 15.76 -12.30 -1.53
N ALA A 80 14.82 -11.39 -1.24
CA ALA A 80 13.68 -11.10 -2.09
C ALA A 80 14.04 -10.04 -3.14
N ARG A 81 13.33 -10.03 -4.27
CA ARG A 81 13.29 -8.93 -5.22
C ARG A 81 11.97 -8.19 -5.05
N ILE A 82 12.03 -6.96 -4.62
CA ILE A 82 10.86 -6.19 -4.23
C ILE A 82 10.62 -5.07 -5.21
N THR A 83 9.43 -5.01 -5.80
CA THR A 83 8.95 -3.90 -6.61
C THR A 83 7.91 -3.14 -5.81
N CYS A 84 8.18 -1.87 -5.55
CA CYS A 84 7.28 -0.92 -4.88
C CYS A 84 6.61 -0.04 -5.94
N LEU A 85 5.30 -0.11 -6.09
CA LEU A 85 4.57 0.62 -7.11
C LEU A 85 3.59 1.61 -6.48
N ASP A 86 3.58 2.84 -7.02
CA ASP A 86 2.57 3.83 -6.68
C ASP A 86 2.19 4.65 -7.92
N TYR A 87 0.96 5.15 -7.96
CA TYR A 87 0.49 6.05 -9.00
C TYR A 87 1.00 7.47 -8.79
N SER A 88 1.07 7.91 -7.52
CA SER A 88 1.52 9.24 -7.13
C SER A 88 3.04 9.37 -7.16
N ILE A 89 3.55 10.26 -8.00
CA ILE A 89 4.97 10.60 -8.06
C ILE A 89 5.48 11.09 -6.70
N ASP A 90 4.70 11.89 -5.99
CA ASP A 90 5.10 12.47 -4.70
C ASP A 90 5.22 11.41 -3.60
N MET A 91 4.29 10.44 -3.57
CA MET A 91 4.36 9.31 -2.65
C MET A 91 5.56 8.42 -2.98
N LEU A 92 5.74 8.14 -4.26
CA LEU A 92 6.86 7.33 -4.74
C LEU A 92 8.22 7.95 -4.43
N ALA A 93 8.37 9.26 -4.59
CA ALA A 93 9.60 9.98 -4.23
C ALA A 93 9.92 9.87 -2.73
N GLN A 94 8.90 9.88 -1.86
CA GLN A 94 9.09 9.67 -0.43
C GLN A 94 9.46 8.20 -0.13
N ALA A 95 8.84 7.23 -0.82
CA ALA A 95 9.21 5.83 -0.72
C ALA A 95 10.66 5.59 -1.16
N GLU A 96 11.07 6.14 -2.29
CA GLU A 96 12.46 6.07 -2.80
C GLU A 96 13.46 6.64 -1.80
N LYS A 97 13.17 7.81 -1.21
CA LYS A 97 14.02 8.40 -0.18
C LYS A 97 14.17 7.47 1.03
N ARG A 98 13.07 6.83 1.44
CA ARG A 98 13.02 5.94 2.59
C ARG A 98 13.71 4.60 2.33
N LEU A 99 13.55 4.07 1.13
CA LEU A 99 14.08 2.77 0.70
C LEU A 99 15.48 2.87 0.07
N ARG A 100 16.07 4.07 0.06
CA ARG A 100 17.41 4.30 -0.48
C ARG A 100 18.45 3.41 0.21
N GLY A 101 19.29 2.77 -0.59
CA GLY A 101 20.37 1.91 -0.09
C GLY A 101 20.00 0.42 -0.02
N TYR A 102 18.76 0.05 -0.29
CA TYR A 102 18.36 -1.36 -0.38
C TYR A 102 18.33 -1.80 -1.84
N SER A 103 19.44 -2.39 -2.34
CA SER A 103 19.63 -2.75 -3.75
C SER A 103 18.64 -3.82 -4.28
N HIS A 104 17.98 -4.54 -3.40
CA HIS A 104 16.96 -5.55 -3.73
C HIS A 104 15.55 -4.96 -3.87
N ILE A 105 15.40 -3.62 -3.71
CA ILE A 105 14.12 -2.90 -3.80
C ILE A 105 14.18 -1.91 -4.94
N GLN A 106 13.19 -1.91 -5.79
CA GLN A 106 12.98 -0.90 -6.83
C GLN A 106 11.63 -0.20 -6.68
N CYS A 107 11.58 1.09 -6.95
CA CYS A 107 10.35 1.86 -6.99
C CYS A 107 9.96 2.13 -8.44
N VAL A 108 8.67 1.98 -8.76
CA VAL A 108 8.14 2.12 -10.12
C VAL A 108 6.83 2.89 -10.07
N GLN A 109 6.72 3.93 -10.91
CA GLN A 109 5.43 4.60 -11.08
C GLN A 109 4.50 3.75 -11.94
N GLY A 110 3.25 3.60 -11.52
CA GLY A 110 2.28 2.83 -12.29
C GLY A 110 0.87 2.87 -11.74
N ASP A 111 -0.06 2.43 -12.58
CA ASP A 111 -1.47 2.27 -12.24
C ASP A 111 -1.74 0.80 -11.90
N VAL A 112 -2.28 0.54 -10.70
CA VAL A 112 -2.66 -0.81 -10.27
C VAL A 112 -3.75 -1.42 -11.15
N GLY A 113 -4.61 -0.60 -11.74
CA GLY A 113 -5.63 -1.06 -12.70
C GLY A 113 -5.09 -1.40 -14.09
N LYS A 114 -3.79 -1.16 -14.36
CA LYS A 114 -3.11 -1.45 -15.62
C LYS A 114 -1.63 -1.67 -15.40
N LEU A 115 -1.28 -2.74 -14.70
CA LEU A 115 0.11 -3.06 -14.37
C LEU A 115 0.95 -3.39 -15.62
N GLN A 116 2.06 -2.67 -15.81
CA GLN A 116 3.00 -2.90 -16.91
C GLN A 116 3.96 -4.06 -16.61
N MET A 117 3.44 -5.14 -16.02
CA MET A 117 4.18 -6.30 -15.58
C MET A 117 3.60 -7.55 -16.22
N ALA A 118 4.45 -8.53 -16.47
CA ALA A 118 4.02 -9.83 -16.99
C ALA A 118 3.03 -10.50 -16.03
N GLY A 119 2.16 -11.35 -16.55
CA GLY A 119 1.37 -12.26 -15.73
C GLY A 119 2.29 -13.23 -14.97
N GLU A 120 1.82 -13.70 -13.81
CA GLU A 120 2.53 -14.71 -13.01
C GLU A 120 3.99 -14.30 -12.66
N ALA A 121 4.22 -13.00 -12.42
CA ALA A 121 5.55 -12.46 -12.15
C ALA A 121 5.94 -12.50 -10.67
N PHE A 122 4.96 -12.49 -9.77
CA PHE A 122 5.19 -12.31 -8.33
C PHE A 122 4.76 -13.52 -7.51
N ASP A 123 5.61 -13.90 -6.57
CA ASP A 123 5.32 -14.93 -5.56
C ASP A 123 4.43 -14.36 -4.44
N LEU A 124 4.53 -13.05 -4.20
CA LEU A 124 3.79 -12.34 -3.17
C LEU A 124 3.37 -10.96 -3.67
N VAL A 125 2.11 -10.59 -3.47
CA VAL A 125 1.61 -9.23 -3.65
C VAL A 125 1.09 -8.72 -2.31
N VAL A 126 1.48 -7.51 -1.96
CA VAL A 126 1.11 -6.83 -0.71
C VAL A 126 0.41 -5.52 -1.02
N SER A 127 -0.68 -5.23 -0.31
CA SER A 127 -1.38 -3.95 -0.40
C SER A 127 -1.78 -3.47 1.00
N MET A 128 -1.11 -2.42 1.46
CA MET A 128 -1.40 -1.80 2.74
C MET A 128 -2.22 -0.53 2.56
N ASN A 129 -3.47 -0.55 3.02
CA ASN A 129 -4.40 0.59 2.97
C ASN A 129 -4.61 1.18 1.56
N GLY A 130 -4.60 0.34 0.52
CA GLY A 130 -4.70 0.79 -0.88
C GLY A 130 -6.08 0.60 -1.51
N PHE A 131 -6.64 -0.60 -1.44
CA PHE A 131 -7.79 -1.00 -2.24
C PHE A 131 -9.05 -0.16 -2.05
N HIS A 132 -9.28 0.39 -0.86
CA HIS A 132 -10.45 1.26 -0.64
C HIS A 132 -10.38 2.58 -1.43
N ALA A 133 -9.16 3.06 -1.76
CA ALA A 133 -8.93 4.30 -2.48
C ALA A 133 -8.93 4.15 -4.00
N PHE A 134 -8.82 2.93 -4.54
CA PHE A 134 -8.79 2.73 -6.00
C PHE A 134 -10.14 3.03 -6.64
N PRO A 135 -10.17 3.80 -7.75
CA PRO A 135 -11.39 4.15 -8.43
C PRO A 135 -12.08 2.94 -9.08
N ASP A 136 -11.32 2.01 -9.61
CA ASP A 136 -11.80 0.74 -10.17
C ASP A 136 -11.18 -0.44 -9.42
N LYS A 137 -11.86 -0.85 -8.38
CA LYS A 137 -11.42 -1.95 -7.51
C LYS A 137 -11.39 -3.29 -8.24
N GLN A 138 -12.32 -3.50 -9.18
CA GLN A 138 -12.38 -4.73 -9.96
C GLN A 138 -11.15 -4.90 -10.84
N LYS A 139 -10.75 -3.83 -11.56
CA LYS A 139 -9.52 -3.86 -12.35
C LYS A 139 -8.29 -4.04 -11.48
N ALA A 140 -8.21 -3.32 -10.35
CA ALA A 140 -7.09 -3.46 -9.44
C ALA A 140 -6.94 -4.90 -8.91
N PHE A 141 -8.04 -5.55 -8.52
CA PHE A 141 -8.02 -6.96 -8.13
C PHE A 141 -7.64 -7.88 -9.30
N GLY A 142 -8.22 -7.66 -10.49
CA GLY A 142 -7.93 -8.44 -11.68
C GLY A 142 -6.45 -8.39 -12.07
N GLU A 143 -5.85 -7.19 -12.07
CA GLU A 143 -4.43 -7.01 -12.36
C GLU A 143 -3.53 -7.61 -11.26
N THR A 144 -3.89 -7.42 -9.99
CA THR A 144 -3.21 -8.07 -8.86
C THR A 144 -3.20 -9.58 -9.01
N TRP A 145 -4.34 -10.15 -9.37
CA TRP A 145 -4.48 -11.60 -9.62
C TRP A 145 -3.66 -12.05 -10.83
N ARG A 146 -3.70 -11.29 -11.92
CA ARG A 146 -2.98 -11.61 -13.16
C ARG A 146 -1.47 -11.69 -12.96
N VAL A 147 -0.91 -10.77 -12.16
CA VAL A 147 0.55 -10.73 -11.92
C VAL A 147 1.02 -11.69 -10.85
N LEU A 148 0.11 -12.25 -10.05
CA LEU A 148 0.42 -13.24 -9.02
C LEU A 148 0.60 -14.61 -9.66
N LYS A 149 1.66 -15.32 -9.28
CA LYS A 149 1.92 -16.70 -9.74
C LYS A 149 0.85 -17.66 -9.21
N PRO A 150 0.59 -18.78 -9.92
CA PRO A 150 -0.16 -19.89 -9.33
C PRO A 150 0.49 -20.33 -8.00
N GLY A 151 -0.34 -20.42 -6.95
CA GLY A 151 0.13 -20.70 -5.59
C GLY A 151 0.79 -19.51 -4.86
N GLY A 152 0.89 -18.36 -5.51
CA GLY A 152 1.35 -17.11 -4.88
C GLY A 152 0.38 -16.61 -3.81
N THR A 153 0.86 -15.69 -2.98
CA THR A 153 0.09 -15.16 -1.84
C THR A 153 -0.27 -13.69 -2.07
N PHE A 154 -1.52 -13.33 -1.77
CA PHE A 154 -1.95 -11.92 -1.70
C PHE A 154 -2.24 -11.55 -0.25
N ILE A 155 -1.59 -10.51 0.26
CA ILE A 155 -1.81 -9.95 1.61
C ILE A 155 -2.28 -8.51 1.47
N ALA A 156 -3.48 -8.21 1.99
CA ALA A 156 -4.00 -6.86 1.94
C ALA A 156 -4.67 -6.47 3.25
N CYS A 157 -4.61 -5.19 3.59
CA CYS A 157 -5.52 -4.56 4.54
C CYS A 157 -6.10 -3.29 3.92
N PHE A 158 -7.39 -3.06 4.14
CA PHE A 158 -8.11 -1.90 3.63
C PHE A 158 -9.39 -1.67 4.43
N TYR A 159 -9.89 -0.44 4.39
CA TYR A 159 -11.12 -0.08 5.07
C TYR A 159 -12.34 -0.46 4.24
N ILE A 160 -13.37 -0.96 4.92
CA ILE A 160 -14.68 -1.24 4.34
C ILE A 160 -15.69 -0.30 4.99
N TRP A 161 -16.40 0.48 4.18
CA TRP A 161 -17.50 1.32 4.64
C TRP A 161 -18.81 0.53 4.62
N GLY A 162 -19.57 0.64 5.71
CA GLY A 162 -20.94 0.11 5.74
C GLY A 162 -21.04 -1.40 5.92
N SER A 163 -20.48 -1.92 6.98
CA SER A 163 -20.93 -3.22 7.48
C SER A 163 -22.41 -3.11 7.85
N PRO A 164 -23.30 -3.99 7.34
CA PRO A 164 -24.75 -3.92 7.57
C PRO A 164 -25.16 -3.96 9.05
N ASP A 165 -24.28 -4.39 9.93
CA ASP A 165 -24.49 -4.56 11.36
C ASP A 165 -23.78 -3.50 12.23
N GLY A 166 -23.22 -2.45 11.60
CA GLY A 166 -22.53 -1.38 12.31
C GLY A 166 -21.25 -1.82 13.03
N ARG A 167 -20.86 -3.07 12.88
CA ARG A 167 -19.60 -3.57 13.40
C ARG A 167 -18.54 -3.35 12.34
N THR A 168 -17.42 -2.74 12.72
CA THR A 168 -16.19 -2.80 11.93
C THR A 168 -15.73 -4.27 11.96
N GLY A 169 -16.28 -5.06 11.03
CA GLY A 169 -16.00 -6.48 10.94
C GLY A 169 -14.60 -6.71 10.39
N TRP A 170 -13.85 -7.46 11.11
CA TRP A 170 -12.64 -8.16 10.69
C TRP A 170 -12.97 -9.63 10.53
#